data_f77d549e28be8347e8a6e25384054330
#
_entry.id   f77d549e28be8347e8a6e25384054330
#
_cell.length_a   1.000
_cell.length_b   1.000
_cell.length_c   1.000
_cell.angle_alpha   90.00
_cell.angle_beta   90.00
_cell.angle_gamma   90.00
#
_symmetry.space_group_name_H-M   'P 1'
#
loop_
_entity.id
_entity.type
_entity.pdbx_description
1 polymer ?
#
loop_
_entity_poly.entity_id
_entity_poly.type
_entity_poly.pdbx_seq_one_letter_code
_entity_poly.pdbx_strand_id
1 'polypeptide(L)'
;MKAKASKAETALRTAGLWVVAVAALGAAFGASAESAAQHFARASQLAQNGKIEEAKQEYRLGLALDPKSAEAHNNLATLYFQQHQFREAAAAFQKAHDLRPADATISFNLGLALFDTGDVQGALIPLESGRADPRHALDAQFLLGVCYFDLKQWDRSIRELEVVRRSRPDDEKVLFILAKDYHNTGTPAKSLDAAAQLLKTHPDSIYIHEMLGEAYDSASQPQKAEEEFKQAIAASPQTPELHLMLGYLYWRWKRYAEAVEPLKAETRISPSLAQPYFYLGDIALRKKQFEQAENYFRTALNLEPAYGEAELGMGRALAESGQYRESIPFLRLAVQRLPDREEAHYWLGKTLIQAGQKAEGQKELGEVERLNQRKRQKASDLLNQVVKPSPTPAPVNP
;
A
#
# COMPACT_ATOMS: atom_id res chain seq x y z
N MET A 1 -40.37 75.48 30.27
CA MET A 1 -41.36 74.79 29.45
C MET A 1 -40.87 74.35 28.08
N LYS A 2 -39.57 74.45 27.69
CA LYS A 2 -39.05 74.05 26.38
C LYS A 2 -38.42 72.61 26.31
N ALA A 3 -38.29 71.95 27.47
CA ALA A 3 -37.65 70.65 27.54
C ALA A 3 -38.59 69.40 27.46
N LYS A 4 -39.94 69.66 27.59
CA LYS A 4 -40.94 68.57 27.52
C LYS A 4 -41.51 68.29 26.11
N ALA A 5 -41.43 69.29 25.17
CA ALA A 5 -41.89 69.11 23.79
C ALA A 5 -40.90 68.26 22.92
N SER A 6 -39.62 68.38 23.24
CA SER A 6 -38.59 67.62 22.47
C SER A 6 -38.62 66.09 22.69
N LYS A 7 -39.08 65.62 23.88
CA LYS A 7 -39.16 64.16 24.16
C LYS A 7 -40.36 63.47 23.54
N ALA A 8 -41.47 64.18 23.32
CA ALA A 8 -42.68 63.66 22.70
C ALA A 8 -42.50 63.53 21.16
N GLU A 9 -41.83 64.48 20.51
CA GLU A 9 -41.54 64.41 19.06
C GLU A 9 -40.51 63.32 18.73
N THR A 10 -39.54 63.08 19.62
CA THR A 10 -38.58 61.98 19.44
C THR A 10 -39.21 60.60 19.63
N ALA A 11 -40.16 60.48 20.55
CA ALA A 11 -40.88 59.21 20.78
C ALA A 11 -41.85 58.87 19.62
N LEU A 12 -42.50 59.88 19.00
CA LEU A 12 -43.36 59.68 17.86
C LEU A 12 -42.59 59.29 16.55
N ARG A 13 -41.39 59.86 16.39
CA ARG A 13 -40.51 59.47 15.26
C ARG A 13 -39.94 58.07 15.40
N THR A 14 -39.59 57.63 16.61
CA THR A 14 -39.13 56.24 16.83
C THR A 14 -40.26 55.24 16.75
N ALA A 15 -41.49 55.55 17.19
CA ALA A 15 -42.62 54.65 17.02
C ALA A 15 -43.06 54.49 15.54
N GLY A 16 -42.99 55.58 14.74
CA GLY A 16 -43.27 55.54 13.30
C GLY A 16 -42.23 54.71 12.52
N LEU A 17 -40.96 54.75 12.90
CA LEU A 17 -39.88 53.95 12.31
C LEU A 17 -40.04 52.47 12.64
N TRP A 18 -40.52 52.12 13.83
CA TRP A 18 -40.79 50.72 14.19
C TRP A 18 -42.00 50.12 13.46
N VAL A 19 -43.02 50.88 13.22
CA VAL A 19 -44.21 50.43 12.46
C VAL A 19 -43.86 50.23 10.98
N VAL A 20 -43.01 51.07 10.40
CA VAL A 20 -42.55 50.89 9.00
C VAL A 20 -41.57 49.72 8.89
N ALA A 21 -40.71 49.54 9.92
CA ALA A 21 -39.77 48.37 9.94
C ALA A 21 -40.55 47.03 10.11
N VAL A 22 -41.61 47.00 10.95
CA VAL A 22 -42.44 45.81 11.13
C VAL A 22 -43.31 45.55 9.90
N ALA A 23 -43.81 46.58 9.23
CA ALA A 23 -44.56 46.42 7.99
C ALA A 23 -43.66 46.01 6.81
N ALA A 24 -42.39 46.45 6.76
CA ALA A 24 -41.41 46.01 5.77
C ALA A 24 -40.94 44.55 6.01
N LEU A 25 -40.82 44.13 7.29
CA LEU A 25 -40.59 42.73 7.61
C LEU A 25 -41.82 41.85 7.34
N GLY A 26 -43.04 42.33 7.51
CA GLY A 26 -44.27 41.60 7.19
C GLY A 26 -44.52 41.46 5.69
N ALA A 27 -44.07 42.39 4.86
CA ALA A 27 -44.16 42.28 3.39
C ALA A 27 -43.08 41.36 2.78
N ALA A 28 -41.98 41.10 3.51
CA ALA A 28 -40.95 40.12 3.11
C ALA A 28 -41.34 38.68 3.50
N PHE A 29 -42.32 38.45 4.36
CA PHE A 29 -42.83 37.15 4.80
C PHE A 29 -44.03 36.62 3.96
N GLY A 30 -44.38 37.25 2.84
CA GLY A 30 -45.43 36.78 1.93
C GLY A 30 -44.96 35.82 0.84
N ALA A 31 -43.66 35.58 0.68
CA ALA A 31 -43.14 34.44 -0.05
C ALA A 31 -43.22 33.22 0.89
N SER A 32 -44.11 32.25 0.62
CA SER A 32 -44.16 31.00 1.36
C SER A 32 -42.70 30.44 1.39
N ALA A 33 -42.15 30.28 2.60
CA ALA A 33 -40.80 29.74 2.76
C ALA A 33 -40.74 28.42 1.93
N GLU A 34 -39.82 28.36 1.00
CA GLU A 34 -39.64 27.14 0.18
C GLU A 34 -39.43 25.95 1.08
N SER A 35 -40.10 24.84 0.80
CA SER A 35 -39.95 23.60 1.55
C SER A 35 -38.66 22.87 1.17
N ALA A 36 -38.13 22.01 2.04
CA ALA A 36 -37.00 21.15 1.72
C ALA A 36 -37.24 20.38 0.40
N ALA A 37 -38.43 19.86 0.19
CA ALA A 37 -38.78 19.13 -1.03
C ALA A 37 -38.67 19.98 -2.32
N GLN A 38 -39.01 21.27 -2.26
CA GLN A 38 -38.86 22.19 -3.40
C GLN A 38 -37.39 22.44 -3.72
N HIS A 39 -36.55 22.63 -2.69
CA HIS A 39 -35.10 22.75 -2.85
C HIS A 39 -34.48 21.47 -3.43
N PHE A 40 -34.86 20.29 -2.95
CA PHE A 40 -34.37 19.01 -3.49
C PHE A 40 -34.79 18.79 -4.95
N ALA A 41 -36.02 19.10 -5.30
CA ALA A 41 -36.50 19.00 -6.68
C ALA A 41 -35.75 19.95 -7.63
N ARG A 42 -35.54 21.19 -7.21
CA ARG A 42 -34.77 22.19 -7.96
C ARG A 42 -33.32 21.75 -8.11
N ALA A 43 -32.71 21.24 -7.01
CA ALA A 43 -31.34 20.72 -7.02
C ALA A 43 -31.16 19.58 -8.04
N SER A 44 -32.09 18.63 -8.05
CA SER A 44 -32.06 17.52 -9.02
C SER A 44 -32.21 18.01 -10.46
N GLN A 45 -33.06 18.98 -10.72
CA GLN A 45 -33.22 19.58 -12.05
C GLN A 45 -31.99 20.35 -12.50
N LEU A 46 -31.36 21.11 -11.59
CA LEU A 46 -30.11 21.84 -11.85
C LEU A 46 -28.98 20.88 -12.15
N ALA A 47 -28.86 19.78 -11.39
CA ALA A 47 -27.85 18.75 -11.61
C ALA A 47 -28.01 18.09 -12.99
N GLN A 48 -29.24 17.75 -13.40
CA GLN A 48 -29.55 17.21 -14.74
C GLN A 48 -29.18 18.18 -15.86
N ASN A 49 -29.29 19.48 -15.61
CA ASN A 49 -28.90 20.53 -16.56
C ASN A 49 -27.41 20.90 -16.51
N GLY A 50 -26.59 20.17 -15.76
CA GLY A 50 -25.16 20.41 -15.64
C GLY A 50 -24.78 21.60 -14.75
N LYS A 51 -25.72 22.26 -14.09
CA LYS A 51 -25.51 23.40 -13.19
C LYS A 51 -25.13 22.93 -11.79
N ILE A 52 -23.96 22.31 -11.69
CA ILE A 52 -23.54 21.54 -10.49
C ILE A 52 -23.42 22.42 -9.23
N GLU A 53 -22.85 23.62 -9.34
CA GLU A 53 -22.68 24.50 -8.17
C GLU A 53 -24.04 25.00 -7.64
N GLU A 54 -24.93 25.39 -8.54
CA GLU A 54 -26.29 25.79 -8.18
C GLU A 54 -27.04 24.60 -7.53
N ALA A 55 -26.90 23.39 -8.06
CA ALA A 55 -27.51 22.19 -7.50
C ALA A 55 -26.98 21.89 -6.08
N LYS A 56 -25.67 21.98 -5.85
CA LYS A 56 -25.09 21.80 -4.51
C LYS A 56 -25.62 22.84 -3.51
N GLN A 57 -25.81 24.07 -3.94
CA GLN A 57 -26.39 25.12 -3.09
C GLN A 57 -27.84 24.80 -2.71
N GLU A 58 -28.65 24.38 -3.66
CA GLU A 58 -30.06 24.01 -3.41
C GLU A 58 -30.16 22.78 -2.50
N TYR A 59 -29.30 21.74 -2.71
CA TYR A 59 -29.24 20.61 -1.77
C TYR A 59 -28.88 21.05 -0.35
N ARG A 60 -27.91 21.97 -0.18
CA ARG A 60 -27.55 22.49 1.16
C ARG A 60 -28.70 23.27 1.82
N LEU A 61 -29.45 24.08 1.06
CA LEU A 61 -30.62 24.79 1.55
C LEU A 61 -31.71 23.81 1.98
N GLY A 62 -32.01 22.81 1.15
CA GLY A 62 -32.98 21.78 1.51
C GLY A 62 -32.57 20.96 2.73
N LEU A 63 -31.29 20.60 2.85
CA LEU A 63 -30.75 19.87 4.00
C LEU A 63 -30.69 20.72 5.29
N ALA A 64 -30.66 22.05 5.19
CA ALA A 64 -30.83 22.92 6.34
C ALA A 64 -32.25 22.86 6.91
N LEU A 65 -33.26 22.60 6.06
CA LEU A 65 -34.65 22.43 6.43
C LEU A 65 -35.02 21.00 6.83
N ASP A 66 -34.45 20.01 6.12
CA ASP A 66 -34.60 18.58 6.41
C ASP A 66 -33.23 17.88 6.43
N PRO A 67 -32.53 17.88 7.57
CA PRO A 67 -31.21 17.28 7.71
C PRO A 67 -31.22 15.74 7.73
N LYS A 68 -32.41 15.11 7.78
CA LYS A 68 -32.56 13.65 7.83
C LYS A 68 -32.83 13.00 6.47
N SER A 69 -32.79 13.76 5.39
CA SER A 69 -32.94 13.20 4.04
C SER A 69 -31.67 12.49 3.59
N ALA A 70 -31.61 11.16 3.78
CA ALA A 70 -30.49 10.35 3.29
C ALA A 70 -30.28 10.48 1.77
N GLU A 71 -31.39 10.57 1.01
CA GLU A 71 -31.34 10.75 -0.43
C GLU A 71 -30.68 12.06 -0.84
N ALA A 72 -31.04 13.17 -0.17
CA ALA A 72 -30.44 14.47 -0.46
C ALA A 72 -28.94 14.51 -0.11
N HIS A 73 -28.52 13.88 1.00
CA HIS A 73 -27.11 13.72 1.33
C HIS A 73 -26.38 12.89 0.29
N ASN A 74 -26.94 11.76 -0.14
CA ASN A 74 -26.37 10.92 -1.19
C ASN A 74 -26.23 11.68 -2.53
N ASN A 75 -27.25 12.42 -2.95
CA ASN A 75 -27.21 13.16 -4.20
C ASN A 75 -26.22 14.33 -4.15
N LEU A 76 -26.13 15.04 -3.04
CA LEU A 76 -25.12 16.08 -2.81
C LEU A 76 -23.70 15.48 -2.85
N ALA A 77 -23.52 14.32 -2.21
CA ALA A 77 -22.25 13.60 -2.21
C ALA A 77 -21.84 13.16 -3.63
N THR A 78 -22.81 12.70 -4.44
CA THR A 78 -22.56 12.34 -5.84
C THR A 78 -22.07 13.54 -6.65
N LEU A 79 -22.61 14.73 -6.42
CA LEU A 79 -22.14 15.95 -7.10
C LEU A 79 -20.72 16.34 -6.66
N TYR A 80 -20.38 16.17 -5.38
CA TYR A 80 -19.00 16.35 -4.92
C TYR A 80 -18.05 15.34 -5.57
N PHE A 81 -18.47 14.06 -5.65
CA PHE A 81 -17.66 13.00 -6.23
C PHE A 81 -17.38 13.25 -7.71
N GLN A 82 -18.40 13.67 -8.49
CA GLN A 82 -18.24 14.03 -9.90
C GLN A 82 -17.25 15.18 -10.14
N GLN A 83 -17.06 16.03 -9.15
CA GLN A 83 -16.07 17.13 -9.18
C GLN A 83 -14.73 16.77 -8.55
N HIS A 84 -14.46 15.50 -8.28
CA HIS A 84 -13.25 15.00 -7.61
C HIS A 84 -13.02 15.59 -6.20
N GLN A 85 -14.09 16.10 -5.57
CA GLN A 85 -14.09 16.57 -4.18
C GLN A 85 -14.36 15.38 -3.26
N PHE A 86 -13.44 14.41 -3.25
CA PHE A 86 -13.65 13.10 -2.62
C PHE A 86 -13.84 13.17 -1.11
N ARG A 87 -13.19 14.12 -0.42
CA ARG A 87 -13.36 14.28 1.03
C ARG A 87 -14.76 14.78 1.39
N GLU A 88 -15.26 15.79 0.67
CA GLU A 88 -16.60 16.31 0.81
C GLU A 88 -17.65 15.26 0.44
N ALA A 89 -17.37 14.48 -0.61
CA ALA A 89 -18.22 13.36 -1.02
C ALA A 89 -18.30 12.31 0.09
N ALA A 90 -17.17 11.84 0.62
CA ALA A 90 -17.13 10.86 1.70
C ALA A 90 -17.88 11.34 2.95
N ALA A 91 -17.71 12.61 3.35
CA ALA A 91 -18.42 13.19 4.49
C ALA A 91 -19.93 13.24 4.28
N ALA A 92 -20.40 13.54 3.07
CA ALA A 92 -21.82 13.58 2.77
C ALA A 92 -22.42 12.17 2.58
N PHE A 93 -21.69 11.23 1.94
CA PHE A 93 -22.09 9.82 1.90
C PHE A 93 -22.14 9.18 3.30
N GLN A 94 -21.20 9.53 4.19
CA GLN A 94 -21.25 9.05 5.57
C GLN A 94 -22.55 9.48 6.27
N LYS A 95 -22.98 10.73 6.11
CA LYS A 95 -24.28 11.19 6.66
C LYS A 95 -25.47 10.42 6.05
N ALA A 96 -25.45 10.14 4.75
CA ALA A 96 -26.48 9.34 4.11
C ALA A 96 -26.49 7.90 4.65
N HIS A 97 -25.30 7.29 4.84
CA HIS A 97 -25.16 5.96 5.39
C HIS A 97 -25.60 5.87 6.86
N ASP A 98 -25.27 6.85 7.69
CA ASP A 98 -25.72 6.91 9.09
C ASP A 98 -27.26 6.93 9.19
N LEU A 99 -27.92 7.55 8.23
CA LEU A 99 -29.39 7.61 8.15
C LEU A 99 -30.02 6.34 7.58
N ARG A 100 -29.33 5.65 6.66
CA ARG A 100 -29.77 4.41 6.02
C ARG A 100 -28.63 3.39 5.91
N PRO A 101 -28.20 2.78 7.01
CA PRO A 101 -27.05 1.88 7.02
C PRO A 101 -27.26 0.56 6.25
N ALA A 102 -28.51 0.17 6.01
CA ALA A 102 -28.83 -1.02 5.23
C ALA A 102 -28.95 -0.76 3.71
N ASP A 103 -28.78 0.48 3.26
CA ASP A 103 -28.82 0.81 1.83
C ASP A 103 -27.47 0.49 1.18
N ALA A 104 -27.45 -0.60 0.41
CA ALA A 104 -26.22 -1.10 -0.22
C ALA A 104 -25.66 -0.13 -1.28
N THR A 105 -26.51 0.64 -1.96
CA THR A 105 -26.05 1.66 -2.93
C THR A 105 -25.33 2.79 -2.22
N ILE A 106 -25.89 3.30 -1.12
CA ILE A 106 -25.24 4.35 -0.30
C ILE A 106 -23.92 3.81 0.29
N SER A 107 -23.92 2.57 0.77
CA SER A 107 -22.72 1.91 1.30
C SER A 107 -21.63 1.78 0.24
N PHE A 108 -21.98 1.35 -0.97
CA PHE A 108 -21.03 1.29 -2.10
C PHE A 108 -20.45 2.67 -2.42
N ASN A 109 -21.29 3.70 -2.54
CA ASN A 109 -20.85 5.06 -2.82
C ASN A 109 -19.91 5.62 -1.74
N LEU A 110 -20.21 5.35 -0.45
CA LEU A 110 -19.34 5.70 0.65
C LEU A 110 -17.98 5.00 0.53
N GLY A 111 -18.00 3.69 0.31
CA GLY A 111 -16.77 2.90 0.16
C GLY A 111 -15.90 3.38 -0.99
N LEU A 112 -16.51 3.68 -2.14
CA LEU A 112 -15.82 4.25 -3.30
C LEU A 112 -15.20 5.62 -2.98
N ALA A 113 -15.95 6.51 -2.34
CA ALA A 113 -15.44 7.84 -1.97
C ALA A 113 -14.28 7.75 -0.95
N LEU A 114 -14.37 6.84 0.04
CA LEU A 114 -13.29 6.62 1.00
C LEU A 114 -12.04 6.05 0.30
N PHE A 115 -12.21 5.11 -0.62
CA PHE A 115 -11.12 4.59 -1.44
C PHE A 115 -10.41 5.71 -2.21
N ASP A 116 -11.15 6.60 -2.87
CA ASP A 116 -10.58 7.72 -3.63
C ASP A 116 -9.95 8.81 -2.75
N THR A 117 -10.27 8.86 -1.44
CA THR A 117 -9.52 9.70 -0.48
C THR A 117 -8.22 9.08 0.00
N GLY A 118 -7.97 7.80 -0.31
CA GLY A 118 -6.86 7.01 0.21
C GLY A 118 -7.16 6.37 1.59
N ASP A 119 -8.37 6.51 2.13
CA ASP A 119 -8.78 5.78 3.34
C ASP A 119 -9.20 4.35 3.00
N VAL A 120 -8.21 3.56 2.60
CA VAL A 120 -8.37 2.17 2.17
C VAL A 120 -8.97 1.29 3.28
N GLN A 121 -8.56 1.54 4.53
CA GLN A 121 -9.06 0.80 5.68
C GLN A 121 -10.52 1.14 5.98
N GLY A 122 -10.88 2.41 5.92
CA GLY A 122 -12.26 2.89 6.12
C GLY A 122 -13.22 2.43 5.03
N ALA A 123 -12.72 2.19 3.81
CA ALA A 123 -13.53 1.73 2.68
C ALA A 123 -14.05 0.29 2.80
N LEU A 124 -13.36 -0.58 3.56
CA LEU A 124 -13.65 -2.03 3.60
C LEU A 124 -15.08 -2.37 4.02
N ILE A 125 -15.56 -1.85 5.15
CA ILE A 125 -16.90 -2.16 5.67
C ILE A 125 -18.01 -1.63 4.75
N PRO A 126 -17.96 -0.38 4.29
CA PRO A 126 -18.92 0.12 3.32
C PRO A 126 -18.94 -0.68 2.01
N LEU A 127 -17.78 -1.04 1.44
CA LEU A 127 -17.72 -1.86 0.22
C LEU A 127 -18.29 -3.27 0.44
N GLU A 128 -18.01 -3.89 1.59
CA GLU A 128 -18.57 -5.20 1.95
C GLU A 128 -20.11 -5.14 2.01
N SER A 129 -20.67 -4.08 2.61
CA SER A 129 -22.12 -3.84 2.62
C SER A 129 -22.66 -3.52 1.24
N GLY A 130 -21.90 -2.79 0.43
CA GLY A 130 -22.27 -2.37 -0.92
C GLY A 130 -22.40 -3.51 -1.91
N ARG A 131 -21.71 -4.66 -1.68
CA ARG A 131 -21.83 -5.84 -2.56
C ARG A 131 -23.23 -6.50 -2.52
N ALA A 132 -24.10 -6.13 -1.58
CA ALA A 132 -25.49 -6.58 -1.56
C ALA A 132 -26.33 -5.98 -2.69
N ASP A 133 -25.92 -4.88 -3.33
CA ASP A 133 -26.54 -4.34 -4.54
C ASP A 133 -25.99 -5.07 -5.77
N PRO A 134 -26.80 -5.85 -6.50
CA PRO A 134 -26.32 -6.60 -7.69
C PRO A 134 -25.70 -5.73 -8.78
N ARG A 135 -26.06 -4.44 -8.85
CA ARG A 135 -25.51 -3.49 -9.84
C ARG A 135 -24.06 -3.15 -9.56
N HIS A 136 -23.66 -3.18 -8.28
CA HIS A 136 -22.35 -2.78 -7.81
C HIS A 136 -21.52 -3.94 -7.24
N ALA A 137 -22.11 -5.14 -7.14
CA ALA A 137 -21.48 -6.29 -6.49
C ALA A 137 -20.07 -6.59 -7.03
N LEU A 138 -19.90 -6.61 -8.35
CA LEU A 138 -18.63 -6.92 -8.98
C LEU A 138 -17.60 -5.78 -8.81
N ASP A 139 -18.05 -4.53 -8.88
CA ASP A 139 -17.19 -3.37 -8.68
C ASP A 139 -16.79 -3.24 -7.21
N ALA A 140 -17.69 -3.53 -6.26
CA ALA A 140 -17.36 -3.62 -4.84
C ALA A 140 -16.31 -4.71 -4.56
N GLN A 141 -16.44 -5.88 -5.20
CA GLN A 141 -15.43 -6.95 -5.09
C GLN A 141 -14.07 -6.54 -5.66
N PHE A 142 -14.06 -5.85 -6.80
CA PHE A 142 -12.83 -5.31 -7.37
C PHE A 142 -12.15 -4.33 -6.41
N LEU A 143 -12.91 -3.35 -5.90
CA LEU A 143 -12.39 -2.36 -4.95
C LEU A 143 -11.92 -3.01 -3.64
N LEU A 144 -12.64 -3.99 -3.11
CA LEU A 144 -12.18 -4.77 -1.94
C LEU A 144 -10.85 -5.49 -2.21
N GLY A 145 -10.72 -6.09 -3.39
CA GLY A 145 -9.48 -6.72 -3.82
C GLY A 145 -8.31 -5.73 -3.83
N VAL A 146 -8.51 -4.55 -4.43
CA VAL A 146 -7.50 -3.48 -4.45
C VAL A 146 -7.18 -2.99 -3.03
N CYS A 147 -8.21 -2.75 -2.19
CA CYS A 147 -8.00 -2.37 -0.80
C CYS A 147 -7.16 -3.40 -0.04
N TYR A 148 -7.45 -4.69 -0.19
CA TYR A 148 -6.67 -5.75 0.45
C TYR A 148 -5.24 -5.84 -0.09
N PHE A 149 -5.02 -5.57 -1.39
CA PHE A 149 -3.70 -5.47 -1.98
C PHE A 149 -2.88 -4.35 -1.33
N ASP A 150 -3.41 -3.13 -1.25
CA ASP A 150 -2.76 -1.97 -0.63
C ASP A 150 -2.44 -2.21 0.86
N LEU A 151 -3.32 -2.94 1.56
CA LEU A 151 -3.13 -3.34 2.95
C LEU A 151 -2.20 -4.57 3.11
N LYS A 152 -1.60 -5.08 2.03
CA LYS A 152 -0.74 -6.27 1.99
C LYS A 152 -1.41 -7.54 2.53
N GLN A 153 -2.75 -7.61 2.41
CA GLN A 153 -3.55 -8.78 2.78
C GLN A 153 -3.79 -9.67 1.54
N TRP A 154 -2.69 -10.16 0.96
CA TRP A 154 -2.61 -10.82 -0.34
C TRP A 154 -3.65 -11.93 -0.53
N ASP A 155 -3.84 -12.82 0.46
CA ASP A 155 -4.82 -13.91 0.39
C ASP A 155 -6.27 -13.42 0.32
N ARG A 156 -6.57 -12.27 0.92
CA ARG A 156 -7.90 -11.66 0.84
C ARG A 156 -8.09 -10.99 -0.53
N SER A 157 -7.09 -10.28 -1.00
CA SER A 157 -7.09 -9.69 -2.34
C SER A 157 -7.33 -10.75 -3.41
N ILE A 158 -6.58 -11.86 -3.38
CA ILE A 158 -6.74 -12.99 -4.30
C ILE A 158 -8.19 -13.51 -4.31
N ARG A 159 -8.79 -13.72 -3.13
CA ARG A 159 -10.17 -14.24 -3.06
C ARG A 159 -11.17 -13.34 -3.77
N GLU A 160 -11.08 -12.04 -3.55
CA GLU A 160 -11.98 -11.09 -4.17
C GLU A 160 -11.72 -10.95 -5.68
N LEU A 161 -10.44 -10.81 -6.08
CA LEU A 161 -10.08 -10.60 -7.47
C LEU A 161 -10.26 -11.84 -8.34
N GLU A 162 -10.16 -13.05 -7.80
CA GLU A 162 -10.47 -14.28 -8.55
C GLU A 162 -11.97 -14.37 -8.91
N VAL A 163 -12.86 -13.79 -8.11
CA VAL A 163 -14.28 -13.68 -8.48
C VAL A 163 -14.45 -12.70 -9.64
N VAL A 164 -13.75 -11.56 -9.58
CA VAL A 164 -13.77 -10.56 -10.66
C VAL A 164 -13.18 -11.15 -11.94
N ARG A 165 -12.05 -11.86 -11.86
CA ARG A 165 -11.39 -12.51 -13.01
C ARG A 165 -12.31 -13.47 -13.75
N ARG A 166 -13.15 -14.25 -13.05
CA ARG A 166 -14.12 -15.16 -13.70
C ARG A 166 -15.12 -14.41 -14.59
N SER A 167 -15.49 -13.19 -14.20
CA SER A 167 -16.45 -12.36 -14.94
C SER A 167 -15.76 -11.47 -15.97
N ARG A 168 -14.53 -11.07 -15.71
CA ARG A 168 -13.69 -10.18 -16.54
C ARG A 168 -12.29 -10.81 -16.71
N PRO A 169 -12.15 -11.88 -17.51
CA PRO A 169 -10.91 -12.68 -17.57
C PRO A 169 -9.71 -11.90 -18.09
N ASP A 170 -9.92 -10.91 -18.94
CA ASP A 170 -8.85 -10.11 -19.58
C ASP A 170 -8.73 -8.71 -18.98
N ASP A 171 -9.30 -8.47 -17.77
CA ASP A 171 -9.15 -7.19 -17.09
C ASP A 171 -7.70 -7.00 -16.66
N GLU A 172 -7.04 -6.02 -17.26
CA GLU A 172 -5.62 -5.74 -17.09
C GLU A 172 -5.25 -5.46 -15.63
N LYS A 173 -6.07 -4.66 -14.93
CA LYS A 173 -5.82 -4.30 -13.53
C LYS A 173 -5.96 -5.51 -12.61
N VAL A 174 -6.96 -6.34 -12.86
CA VAL A 174 -7.20 -7.57 -12.09
C VAL A 174 -6.03 -8.54 -12.27
N LEU A 175 -5.61 -8.77 -13.51
CA LEU A 175 -4.49 -9.68 -13.82
C LEU A 175 -3.18 -9.18 -13.22
N PHE A 176 -2.93 -7.87 -13.29
CA PHE A 176 -1.72 -7.26 -12.72
C PHE A 176 -1.65 -7.45 -11.20
N ILE A 177 -2.74 -7.13 -10.49
CA ILE A 177 -2.77 -7.27 -9.03
C ILE A 177 -2.68 -8.74 -8.63
N LEU A 178 -3.41 -9.63 -9.29
CA LEU A 178 -3.34 -11.07 -9.04
C LEU A 178 -1.93 -11.64 -9.26
N ALA A 179 -1.23 -11.20 -10.30
CA ALA A 179 0.13 -11.66 -10.54
C ALA A 179 1.08 -11.25 -9.40
N LYS A 180 0.95 -10.01 -8.90
CA LYS A 180 1.72 -9.53 -7.73
C LYS A 180 1.31 -10.25 -6.43
N ASP A 181 0.04 -10.45 -6.21
CA ASP A 181 -0.46 -11.17 -5.03
C ASP A 181 0.04 -12.62 -4.99
N TYR A 182 -0.01 -13.33 -6.13
CA TYR A 182 0.51 -14.68 -6.25
C TYR A 182 2.02 -14.76 -6.08
N HIS A 183 2.75 -13.74 -6.53
CA HIS A 183 4.19 -13.62 -6.24
C HIS A 183 4.43 -13.50 -4.73
N ASN A 184 3.74 -12.57 -4.06
CA ASN A 184 3.89 -12.31 -2.64
C ASN A 184 3.45 -13.49 -1.73
N THR A 185 2.50 -14.31 -2.19
CA THR A 185 2.05 -15.52 -1.46
C THR A 185 2.87 -16.78 -1.81
N GLY A 186 3.93 -16.64 -2.62
CA GLY A 186 4.79 -17.77 -2.99
C GLY A 186 4.12 -18.80 -3.90
N THR A 187 3.20 -18.37 -4.76
CA THR A 187 2.52 -19.22 -5.76
C THR A 187 2.93 -18.86 -7.19
N PRO A 188 4.21 -19.10 -7.57
CA PRO A 188 4.79 -18.59 -8.79
C PRO A 188 4.10 -19.09 -10.07
N ALA A 189 3.55 -20.30 -10.08
CA ALA A 189 2.84 -20.84 -11.25
C ALA A 189 1.60 -19.99 -11.62
N LYS A 190 0.84 -19.52 -10.61
CA LYS A 190 -0.32 -18.66 -10.83
C LYS A 190 0.08 -17.23 -11.18
N SER A 191 1.17 -16.73 -10.58
CA SER A 191 1.75 -15.44 -10.94
C SER A 191 2.14 -15.42 -12.42
N LEU A 192 2.85 -16.46 -12.88
CA LEU A 192 3.22 -16.64 -14.29
C LEU A 192 2.01 -16.71 -15.22
N ASP A 193 0.95 -17.42 -14.84
CA ASP A 193 -0.27 -17.52 -15.65
C ASP A 193 -0.92 -16.15 -15.85
N ALA A 194 -1.09 -15.37 -14.78
CA ALA A 194 -1.67 -14.04 -14.86
C ALA A 194 -0.79 -13.06 -15.66
N ALA A 195 0.53 -13.08 -15.44
CA ALA A 195 1.47 -12.22 -16.16
C ALA A 195 1.58 -12.61 -17.65
N ALA A 196 1.57 -13.90 -17.98
CA ALA A 196 1.58 -14.38 -19.37
C ALA A 196 0.30 -14.00 -20.13
N GLN A 197 -0.84 -13.91 -19.43
CA GLN A 197 -2.09 -13.42 -20.02
C GLN A 197 -2.01 -11.92 -20.34
N LEU A 198 -1.42 -11.12 -19.45
CA LEU A 198 -1.15 -9.69 -19.68
C LEU A 198 -0.20 -9.48 -20.88
N LEU A 199 0.84 -10.30 -21.02
CA LEU A 199 1.81 -10.17 -22.10
C LEU A 199 1.18 -10.35 -23.50
N LYS A 200 0.07 -11.10 -23.61
CA LYS A 200 -0.64 -11.28 -24.90
C LYS A 200 -1.23 -9.97 -25.41
N THR A 201 -1.65 -9.09 -24.53
CA THR A 201 -2.26 -7.79 -24.85
C THR A 201 -1.25 -6.64 -24.88
N HIS A 202 -0.14 -6.78 -24.13
CA HIS A 202 0.90 -5.75 -23.98
C HIS A 202 2.30 -6.37 -24.10
N PRO A 203 2.71 -6.82 -25.29
CA PRO A 203 3.96 -7.58 -25.49
C PRO A 203 5.25 -6.78 -25.18
N ASP A 204 5.19 -5.46 -25.25
CA ASP A 204 6.36 -4.58 -25.04
C ASP A 204 6.31 -3.88 -23.66
N SER A 205 5.45 -4.31 -22.76
CA SER A 205 5.31 -3.66 -21.46
C SER A 205 6.48 -4.02 -20.52
N ILE A 206 7.26 -3.02 -20.14
CA ILE A 206 8.37 -3.13 -19.20
C ILE A 206 7.92 -3.75 -17.89
N TYR A 207 6.79 -3.29 -17.35
CA TYR A 207 6.24 -3.76 -16.08
C TYR A 207 5.85 -5.25 -16.12
N ILE A 208 5.40 -5.73 -17.28
CA ILE A 208 5.03 -7.15 -17.44
C ILE A 208 6.27 -8.01 -17.53
N HIS A 209 7.29 -7.59 -18.28
CA HIS A 209 8.57 -8.29 -18.33
C HIS A 209 9.28 -8.32 -16.97
N GLU A 210 9.24 -7.21 -16.22
CA GLU A 210 9.73 -7.16 -14.83
C GLU A 210 9.01 -8.20 -13.96
N MET A 211 7.69 -8.20 -13.98
CA MET A 211 6.85 -9.12 -13.18
C MET A 211 7.06 -10.59 -13.59
N LEU A 212 7.20 -10.88 -14.87
CA LEU A 212 7.53 -12.23 -15.36
C LEU A 212 8.93 -12.65 -14.91
N GLY A 213 9.90 -11.74 -14.96
CA GLY A 213 11.25 -11.98 -14.47
C GLY A 213 11.25 -12.39 -13.01
N GLU A 214 10.56 -11.64 -12.14
CA GLU A 214 10.41 -11.98 -10.72
C GLU A 214 9.69 -13.31 -10.49
N ALA A 215 8.62 -13.57 -11.24
CA ALA A 215 7.85 -14.81 -11.13
C ALA A 215 8.66 -16.03 -11.60
N TYR A 216 9.44 -15.92 -12.69
CA TYR A 216 10.34 -16.98 -13.15
C TYR A 216 11.48 -17.24 -12.18
N ASP A 217 12.07 -16.19 -11.57
CA ASP A 217 13.09 -16.37 -10.53
C ASP A 217 12.52 -17.09 -9.31
N SER A 218 11.32 -16.71 -8.86
CA SER A 218 10.61 -17.38 -7.76
C SER A 218 10.26 -18.84 -8.09
N ALA A 219 9.97 -19.14 -9.36
CA ALA A 219 9.73 -20.48 -9.86
C ALA A 219 11.03 -21.29 -10.10
N SER A 220 12.19 -20.75 -9.71
CA SER A 220 13.52 -21.36 -9.94
C SER A 220 13.83 -21.60 -11.42
N GLN A 221 13.41 -20.70 -12.29
CA GLN A 221 13.67 -20.69 -13.74
C GLN A 221 14.55 -19.49 -14.14
N PRO A 222 15.82 -19.43 -13.67
CA PRO A 222 16.65 -18.23 -13.79
C PRO A 222 16.97 -17.82 -15.23
N GLN A 223 17.00 -18.75 -16.18
CA GLN A 223 17.25 -18.44 -17.58
C GLN A 223 16.10 -17.65 -18.20
N LYS A 224 14.86 -18.01 -17.87
CA LYS A 224 13.68 -17.27 -18.33
C LYS A 224 13.57 -15.92 -17.61
N ALA A 225 13.85 -15.87 -16.30
CA ALA A 225 13.91 -14.62 -15.58
C ALA A 225 14.93 -13.63 -16.19
N GLU A 226 16.11 -14.14 -16.55
CA GLU A 226 17.16 -13.38 -17.24
C GLU A 226 16.67 -12.80 -18.58
N GLU A 227 15.96 -13.61 -19.38
CA GLU A 227 15.41 -13.18 -20.66
C GLU A 227 14.42 -12.05 -20.48
N GLU A 228 13.48 -12.18 -19.56
CA GLU A 228 12.47 -11.15 -19.27
C GLU A 228 13.11 -9.84 -18.76
N PHE A 229 14.04 -9.91 -17.80
CA PHE A 229 14.73 -8.69 -17.34
C PHE A 229 15.55 -8.02 -18.45
N LYS A 230 16.18 -8.78 -19.33
CA LYS A 230 16.87 -8.23 -20.50
C LYS A 230 15.91 -7.57 -21.49
N GLN A 231 14.70 -8.10 -21.68
CA GLN A 231 13.65 -7.49 -22.49
C GLN A 231 13.20 -6.16 -21.88
N ALA A 232 12.94 -6.12 -20.57
CA ALA A 232 12.59 -4.90 -19.88
C ALA A 232 13.69 -3.83 -20.01
N ILE A 233 14.95 -4.21 -19.81
CA ILE A 233 16.12 -3.31 -19.97
C ILE A 233 16.26 -2.82 -21.42
N ALA A 234 16.05 -3.68 -22.41
CA ALA A 234 16.13 -3.31 -23.80
C ALA A 234 15.04 -2.29 -24.18
N ALA A 235 13.82 -2.44 -23.64
CA ALA A 235 12.72 -1.52 -23.85
C ALA A 235 12.96 -0.17 -23.16
N SER A 236 13.58 -0.14 -21.97
CA SER A 236 13.89 1.08 -21.23
C SER A 236 15.17 0.97 -20.40
N PRO A 237 16.35 1.24 -20.99
CA PRO A 237 17.64 1.04 -20.32
C PRO A 237 17.93 1.97 -19.13
N GLN A 238 17.14 3.03 -18.95
CA GLN A 238 17.32 4.02 -17.89
C GLN A 238 16.26 3.91 -16.78
N THR A 239 15.39 2.89 -16.84
CA THR A 239 14.42 2.65 -15.78
C THR A 239 15.13 2.20 -14.51
N PRO A 240 14.95 2.90 -13.38
CA PRO A 240 15.53 2.50 -12.10
C PRO A 240 15.16 1.05 -11.72
N GLU A 241 16.06 0.39 -11.02
CA GLU A 241 15.93 -0.94 -10.44
C GLU A 241 15.97 -2.13 -11.43
N LEU A 242 15.74 -1.96 -12.74
CA LEU A 242 15.80 -3.09 -13.69
C LEU A 242 17.17 -3.74 -13.75
N HIS A 243 18.22 -2.93 -13.77
CA HIS A 243 19.60 -3.45 -13.73
C HIS A 243 19.95 -4.07 -12.38
N LEU A 244 19.38 -3.55 -11.26
CA LEU A 244 19.51 -4.18 -9.95
C LEU A 244 18.86 -5.56 -9.95
N MET A 245 17.66 -5.72 -10.50
CA MET A 245 16.95 -7.01 -10.57
C MET A 245 17.76 -8.06 -11.34
N LEU A 246 18.29 -7.69 -12.50
CA LEU A 246 19.17 -8.59 -13.26
C LEU A 246 20.46 -8.93 -12.51
N GLY A 247 21.07 -7.92 -11.89
CA GLY A 247 22.27 -8.10 -11.07
C GLY A 247 22.04 -8.97 -9.84
N TYR A 248 20.92 -8.78 -9.16
CA TYR A 248 20.46 -9.60 -8.04
C TYR A 248 20.17 -11.03 -8.45
N LEU A 249 19.49 -11.25 -9.59
CA LEU A 249 19.26 -12.57 -10.17
C LEU A 249 20.58 -13.33 -10.33
N TYR A 250 21.57 -12.74 -10.98
CA TYR A 250 22.87 -13.35 -11.16
C TYR A 250 23.60 -13.62 -9.83
N TRP A 251 23.53 -12.67 -8.88
CA TRP A 251 24.12 -12.84 -7.57
C TRP A 251 23.47 -13.99 -6.79
N ARG A 252 22.17 -14.08 -6.77
CA ARG A 252 21.38 -15.14 -6.10
C ARG A 252 21.72 -16.53 -6.66
N TRP A 253 21.89 -16.63 -7.96
CA TRP A 253 22.27 -17.86 -8.65
C TRP A 253 23.77 -18.09 -8.71
N LYS A 254 24.55 -17.33 -7.92
CA LYS A 254 26.02 -17.42 -7.78
C LYS A 254 26.80 -17.17 -9.08
N ARG A 255 26.18 -16.52 -10.05
CA ARG A 255 26.78 -16.07 -11.32
C ARG A 255 27.45 -14.70 -11.11
N TYR A 256 28.36 -14.62 -10.13
CA TYR A 256 28.94 -13.36 -9.61
C TYR A 256 29.65 -12.52 -10.66
N ALA A 257 30.30 -13.15 -11.65
CA ALA A 257 30.96 -12.43 -12.73
C ALA A 257 29.98 -11.64 -13.60
N GLU A 258 28.83 -12.25 -13.88
CA GLU A 258 27.77 -11.67 -14.71
C GLU A 258 26.95 -10.60 -13.94
N ALA A 259 26.91 -10.67 -12.63
CA ALA A 259 26.22 -9.69 -11.79
C ALA A 259 26.89 -8.30 -11.79
N VAL A 260 28.20 -8.23 -12.04
CA VAL A 260 28.98 -6.99 -11.84
C VAL A 260 28.52 -5.85 -12.74
N GLU A 261 28.35 -6.11 -14.04
CA GLU A 261 28.02 -5.05 -15.00
C GLU A 261 26.60 -4.49 -14.84
N PRO A 262 25.54 -5.31 -14.66
CA PRO A 262 24.24 -4.78 -14.31
C PRO A 262 24.25 -3.96 -13.02
N LEU A 263 24.87 -4.45 -11.94
CA LEU A 263 24.95 -3.71 -10.68
C LEU A 263 25.67 -2.36 -10.84
N LYS A 264 26.76 -2.31 -11.61
CA LYS A 264 27.44 -1.05 -11.93
C LYS A 264 26.58 -0.13 -12.81
N ALA A 265 25.78 -0.67 -13.73
CA ALA A 265 24.83 0.13 -14.51
C ALA A 265 23.83 0.79 -13.58
N GLU A 266 23.27 0.03 -12.62
CA GLU A 266 22.33 0.59 -11.64
C GLU A 266 22.93 1.69 -10.78
N THR A 267 24.21 1.58 -10.34
CA THR A 267 24.84 2.67 -9.58
C THR A 267 24.98 3.97 -10.36
N ARG A 268 24.92 3.94 -11.69
CA ARG A 268 24.90 5.14 -12.54
C ARG A 268 23.51 5.71 -12.72
N ILE A 269 22.48 4.84 -12.79
CA ILE A 269 21.07 5.20 -12.96
C ILE A 269 20.51 5.71 -11.63
N SER A 270 20.73 4.94 -10.57
CA SER A 270 20.19 5.17 -9.21
C SER A 270 21.35 5.29 -8.19
N PRO A 271 22.13 6.37 -8.22
CA PRO A 271 23.33 6.50 -7.39
C PRO A 271 23.05 6.59 -5.87
N SER A 272 21.80 6.89 -5.51
CA SER A 272 21.33 6.94 -4.11
C SER A 272 20.78 5.60 -3.58
N LEU A 273 20.73 4.56 -4.40
CA LEU A 273 20.26 3.25 -4.00
C LEU A 273 21.38 2.43 -3.37
N ALA A 274 21.23 1.99 -2.12
CA ALA A 274 22.28 1.29 -1.37
C ALA A 274 22.54 -0.15 -1.84
N GLN A 275 21.48 -0.86 -2.28
CA GLN A 275 21.53 -2.28 -2.61
C GLN A 275 22.55 -2.66 -3.71
N PRO A 276 22.70 -1.94 -4.83
CA PRO A 276 23.71 -2.29 -5.82
C PRO A 276 25.13 -2.26 -5.25
N TYR A 277 25.44 -1.30 -4.40
CA TYR A 277 26.74 -1.21 -3.74
C TYR A 277 26.95 -2.37 -2.76
N PHE A 278 25.93 -2.76 -2.00
CA PHE A 278 25.99 -3.93 -1.13
C PHE A 278 26.34 -5.19 -1.92
N TYR A 279 25.64 -5.50 -3.03
CA TYR A 279 25.92 -6.69 -3.84
C TYR A 279 27.30 -6.65 -4.49
N LEU A 280 27.74 -5.48 -4.96
CA LEU A 280 29.12 -5.30 -5.46
C LEU A 280 30.15 -5.53 -4.37
N GLY A 281 29.89 -5.08 -3.14
CA GLY A 281 30.73 -5.32 -1.97
C GLY A 281 30.82 -6.81 -1.62
N ASP A 282 29.71 -7.54 -1.60
CA ASP A 282 29.70 -8.98 -1.33
C ASP A 282 30.46 -9.78 -2.42
N ILE A 283 30.31 -9.38 -3.69
CA ILE A 283 31.06 -9.99 -4.80
C ILE A 283 32.57 -9.74 -4.64
N ALA A 284 32.98 -8.52 -4.30
CA ALA A 284 34.39 -8.18 -4.07
C ALA A 284 34.95 -8.95 -2.87
N LEU A 285 34.19 -9.06 -1.77
CA LEU A 285 34.57 -9.84 -0.60
C LEU A 285 34.78 -11.32 -0.95
N ARG A 286 33.89 -11.93 -1.69
CA ARG A 286 34.05 -13.34 -2.18
C ARG A 286 35.30 -13.53 -3.03
N LYS A 287 35.72 -12.49 -3.76
CA LYS A 287 36.96 -12.47 -4.54
C LYS A 287 38.18 -12.11 -3.68
N LYS A 288 38.01 -11.92 -2.37
CA LYS A 288 39.04 -11.45 -1.41
C LYS A 288 39.65 -10.10 -1.79
N GLN A 289 38.91 -9.27 -2.47
CA GLN A 289 39.27 -7.89 -2.82
C GLN A 289 38.81 -6.97 -1.68
N PHE A 290 39.47 -7.10 -0.50
CA PHE A 290 38.96 -6.53 0.75
C PHE A 290 38.79 -5.01 0.69
N GLU A 291 39.81 -4.28 0.19
CA GLU A 291 39.74 -2.82 0.05
C GLU A 291 38.55 -2.37 -0.83
N GLN A 292 38.33 -3.08 -1.95
CA GLN A 292 37.20 -2.78 -2.83
C GLN A 292 35.86 -3.11 -2.17
N ALA A 293 35.78 -4.21 -1.42
CA ALA A 293 34.62 -4.59 -0.66
C ALA A 293 34.27 -3.53 0.39
N GLU A 294 35.25 -3.09 1.17
CA GLU A 294 35.09 -2.03 2.16
C GLU A 294 34.58 -0.72 1.54
N ASN A 295 35.12 -0.31 0.40
CA ASN A 295 34.67 0.89 -0.30
C ASN A 295 33.19 0.80 -0.73
N TYR A 296 32.77 -0.34 -1.26
CA TYR A 296 31.39 -0.56 -1.64
C TYR A 296 30.45 -0.60 -0.42
N PHE A 297 30.82 -1.35 0.64
CA PHE A 297 29.99 -1.39 1.85
C PHE A 297 29.92 -0.03 2.54
N ARG A 298 31.02 0.74 2.57
CA ARG A 298 31.02 2.12 3.08
C ARG A 298 30.05 3.01 2.30
N THR A 299 30.02 2.90 0.98
CA THR A 299 29.06 3.64 0.15
C THR A 299 27.64 3.23 0.48
N ALA A 300 27.35 1.93 0.58
CA ALA A 300 26.02 1.44 0.96
C ALA A 300 25.58 1.98 2.34
N LEU A 301 26.49 1.97 3.34
CA LEU A 301 26.21 2.47 4.69
C LEU A 301 26.10 4.00 4.77
N ASN A 302 26.77 4.75 3.90
CA ASN A 302 26.57 6.20 3.80
C ASN A 302 25.19 6.55 3.24
N LEU A 303 24.67 5.74 2.33
CA LEU A 303 23.33 5.91 1.74
C LEU A 303 22.24 5.41 2.69
N GLU A 304 22.47 4.28 3.33
CA GLU A 304 21.54 3.65 4.29
C GLU A 304 22.30 3.23 5.56
N PRO A 305 22.40 4.12 6.56
CA PRO A 305 23.19 3.86 7.77
C PRO A 305 22.68 2.68 8.63
N ALA A 306 21.47 2.22 8.39
CA ALA A 306 20.84 1.12 9.13
C ALA A 306 20.77 -0.19 8.33
N TYR A 307 21.62 -0.35 7.31
CA TYR A 307 21.64 -1.53 6.45
C TYR A 307 22.44 -2.68 7.09
N GLY A 308 21.76 -3.52 7.86
CA GLY A 308 22.36 -4.60 8.65
C GLY A 308 23.22 -5.58 7.85
N GLU A 309 22.83 -5.93 6.63
CA GLU A 309 23.60 -6.79 5.74
C GLU A 309 24.90 -6.12 5.28
N ALA A 310 24.89 -4.80 5.04
CA ALA A 310 26.10 -4.06 4.69
C ALA A 310 27.02 -3.89 5.90
N GLU A 311 26.47 -3.72 7.14
CA GLU A 311 27.24 -3.74 8.39
C GLU A 311 27.92 -5.10 8.58
N LEU A 312 27.22 -6.21 8.35
CA LEU A 312 27.78 -7.56 8.39
C LEU A 312 28.89 -7.74 7.34
N GLY A 313 28.63 -7.31 6.10
CA GLY A 313 29.58 -7.36 5.00
C GLY A 313 30.86 -6.57 5.29
N MET A 314 30.75 -5.33 5.78
CA MET A 314 31.87 -4.48 6.20
C MET A 314 32.66 -5.13 7.33
N GLY A 315 31.99 -5.56 8.38
CA GLY A 315 32.62 -6.23 9.51
C GLY A 315 33.37 -7.49 9.07
N ARG A 316 32.77 -8.28 8.18
CA ARG A 316 33.43 -9.48 7.64
C ARG A 316 34.63 -9.13 6.77
N ALA A 317 34.56 -8.12 5.91
CA ALA A 317 35.69 -7.69 5.07
C ALA A 317 36.89 -7.28 5.92
N LEU A 318 36.67 -6.47 6.98
CA LEU A 318 37.66 -6.06 7.93
C LEU A 318 38.24 -7.25 8.73
N ALA A 319 37.39 -8.19 9.15
CA ALA A 319 37.85 -9.37 9.88
C ALA A 319 38.72 -10.31 9.00
N GLU A 320 38.30 -10.54 7.75
CA GLU A 320 39.06 -11.40 6.83
C GLU A 320 40.37 -10.74 6.35
N SER A 321 40.47 -9.40 6.37
CA SER A 321 41.72 -8.66 6.12
C SER A 321 42.61 -8.53 7.35
N GLY A 322 42.18 -9.06 8.52
CA GLY A 322 42.96 -9.04 9.77
C GLY A 322 42.77 -7.80 10.65
N GLN A 323 41.89 -6.88 10.27
CA GLN A 323 41.57 -5.64 10.98
C GLN A 323 40.48 -5.92 12.04
N TYR A 324 40.81 -6.78 13.02
CA TYR A 324 39.81 -7.32 13.97
C TYR A 324 39.19 -6.24 14.86
N ARG A 325 39.94 -5.24 15.29
CA ARG A 325 39.45 -4.19 16.18
C ARG A 325 38.45 -3.27 15.46
N GLU A 326 38.75 -2.94 14.24
CA GLU A 326 37.95 -2.10 13.36
C GLU A 326 36.64 -2.81 12.91
N SER A 327 36.68 -4.14 12.81
CA SER A 327 35.54 -4.99 12.44
C SER A 327 34.46 -5.07 13.53
N ILE A 328 34.84 -5.10 14.82
CA ILE A 328 33.94 -5.35 15.95
C ILE A 328 32.73 -4.37 15.99
N PRO A 329 32.90 -3.05 15.85
CA PRO A 329 31.77 -2.12 15.87
C PRO A 329 30.69 -2.46 14.81
N PHE A 330 31.11 -2.78 13.60
CA PHE A 330 30.18 -3.12 12.51
C PHE A 330 29.45 -4.45 12.77
N LEU A 331 30.17 -5.46 13.26
CA LEU A 331 29.57 -6.74 13.60
C LEU A 331 28.60 -6.65 14.79
N ARG A 332 28.85 -5.78 15.76
CA ARG A 332 27.89 -5.51 16.85
C ARG A 332 26.61 -4.86 16.34
N LEU A 333 26.72 -3.89 15.43
CA LEU A 333 25.56 -3.29 14.79
C LEU A 333 24.80 -4.32 13.96
N ALA A 334 25.50 -5.15 13.19
CA ALA A 334 24.87 -6.24 12.43
C ALA A 334 24.10 -7.22 13.32
N VAL A 335 24.64 -7.63 14.46
CA VAL A 335 23.94 -8.48 15.45
C VAL A 335 22.71 -7.77 16.02
N GLN A 336 22.82 -6.49 16.31
CA GLN A 336 21.68 -5.71 16.82
C GLN A 336 20.54 -5.60 15.81
N ARG A 337 20.85 -5.45 14.52
CA ARG A 337 19.84 -5.32 13.45
C ARG A 337 19.34 -6.65 12.93
N LEU A 338 20.18 -7.67 12.97
CA LEU A 338 19.92 -9.02 12.45
C LEU A 338 20.04 -10.08 13.56
N PRO A 339 19.28 -9.97 14.67
CA PRO A 339 19.48 -10.78 15.87
C PRO A 339 19.26 -12.28 15.66
N ASP A 340 18.54 -12.69 14.62
CA ASP A 340 18.33 -14.10 14.27
C ASP A 340 19.27 -14.59 13.15
N ARG A 341 20.21 -13.75 12.71
CA ARG A 341 21.18 -14.09 11.66
C ARG A 341 22.42 -14.75 12.27
N GLU A 342 22.53 -16.06 12.16
CA GLU A 342 23.64 -16.86 12.67
C GLU A 342 25.00 -16.36 12.21
N GLU A 343 25.12 -15.92 10.96
CA GLU A 343 26.35 -15.42 10.37
C GLU A 343 26.88 -14.17 11.09
N ALA A 344 26.00 -13.27 11.56
CA ALA A 344 26.39 -12.08 12.30
C ALA A 344 27.03 -12.43 13.64
N HIS A 345 26.38 -13.31 14.42
CA HIS A 345 26.93 -13.82 15.69
C HIS A 345 28.21 -14.61 15.49
N TYR A 346 28.30 -15.44 14.44
CA TYR A 346 29.51 -16.20 14.13
C TYR A 346 30.70 -15.29 13.86
N TRP A 347 30.53 -14.28 12.98
CA TRP A 347 31.62 -13.37 12.66
C TRP A 347 31.99 -12.49 13.84
N LEU A 348 31.03 -12.00 14.63
CA LEU A 348 31.31 -11.25 15.86
C LEU A 348 32.09 -12.11 16.85
N GLY A 349 31.63 -13.32 17.13
CA GLY A 349 32.25 -14.24 18.06
C GLY A 349 33.69 -14.59 17.67
N LYS A 350 33.89 -14.97 16.41
CA LYS A 350 35.22 -15.27 15.85
C LYS A 350 36.18 -14.06 15.95
N THR A 351 35.68 -12.88 15.57
CA THR A 351 36.48 -11.65 15.54
C THR A 351 36.86 -11.21 16.95
N LEU A 352 35.94 -11.30 17.92
CA LEU A 352 36.20 -11.02 19.34
C LEU A 352 37.31 -11.93 19.91
N ILE A 353 37.29 -13.22 19.58
CA ILE A 353 38.32 -14.16 20.00
C ILE A 353 39.67 -13.76 19.41
N GLN A 354 39.75 -13.41 18.13
CA GLN A 354 40.96 -12.97 17.47
C GLN A 354 41.49 -11.63 18.04
N ALA A 355 40.58 -10.76 18.48
CA ALA A 355 40.92 -9.51 19.16
C ALA A 355 41.30 -9.67 20.66
N GLY A 356 41.31 -10.91 21.18
CA GLY A 356 41.66 -11.22 22.58
C GLY A 356 40.46 -11.20 23.56
N GLN A 357 39.27 -10.91 23.13
CA GLN A 357 38.04 -10.83 23.94
C GLN A 357 37.34 -12.20 23.99
N LYS A 358 38.04 -13.24 24.51
CA LYS A 358 37.61 -14.64 24.41
C LYS A 358 36.24 -14.92 25.03
N ALA A 359 35.97 -14.39 26.23
CA ALA A 359 34.70 -14.68 26.94
C ALA A 359 33.49 -14.16 26.20
N GLU A 360 33.55 -12.93 25.67
CA GLU A 360 32.46 -12.32 24.88
C GLU A 360 32.27 -13.07 23.55
N GLY A 361 33.41 -13.41 22.88
CA GLY A 361 33.35 -14.17 21.65
C GLY A 361 32.76 -15.56 21.81
N GLN A 362 33.02 -16.27 22.91
CA GLN A 362 32.39 -17.56 23.22
C GLN A 362 30.88 -17.43 23.46
N LYS A 363 30.45 -16.34 24.09
CA LYS A 363 29.02 -16.05 24.27
C LYS A 363 28.29 -15.90 22.92
N GLU A 364 28.89 -15.16 21.98
CA GLU A 364 28.31 -14.99 20.64
C GLU A 364 28.25 -16.32 19.85
N LEU A 365 29.30 -17.14 19.94
CA LEU A 365 29.27 -18.49 19.33
C LEU A 365 28.24 -19.41 19.98
N GLY A 366 28.00 -19.28 21.28
CA GLY A 366 26.90 -19.98 21.97
C GLY A 366 25.51 -19.57 21.45
N GLU A 367 25.37 -18.29 21.06
CA GLU A 367 24.12 -17.83 20.46
C GLU A 367 23.88 -18.45 19.06
N VAL A 368 24.93 -18.65 18.25
CA VAL A 368 24.84 -19.40 16.99
C VAL A 368 24.27 -20.79 17.22
N GLU A 369 24.75 -21.49 18.25
CA GLU A 369 24.27 -22.85 18.57
C GLU A 369 22.81 -22.84 19.02
N ARG A 370 22.41 -21.85 19.82
CA ARG A 370 21.03 -21.63 20.26
C ARG A 370 20.08 -21.35 19.08
N LEU A 371 20.50 -20.50 18.14
CA LEU A 371 19.71 -20.20 16.94
C LEU A 371 19.55 -21.44 16.05
N ASN A 372 20.60 -22.23 15.88
CA ASN A 372 20.56 -23.50 15.15
C ASN A 372 19.62 -24.52 15.81
N GLN A 373 19.63 -24.64 17.13
CA GLN A 373 18.71 -25.50 17.86
C GLN A 373 17.24 -25.07 17.67
N ARG A 374 16.95 -23.75 17.76
CA ARG A 374 15.63 -23.20 17.49
C ARG A 374 15.12 -23.53 16.06
N LYS A 375 16.00 -23.40 15.06
CA LYS A 375 15.63 -23.74 13.67
C LYS A 375 15.29 -25.24 13.52
N ARG A 376 16.11 -26.12 14.11
CA ARG A 376 15.86 -27.56 14.10
C ARG A 376 14.54 -27.92 14.80
N GLN A 377 14.27 -27.29 15.94
CA GLN A 377 13.01 -27.52 16.69
C GLN A 377 11.79 -27.08 15.85
N LYS A 378 11.83 -25.86 15.28
CA LYS A 378 10.73 -25.40 14.40
C LYS A 378 10.50 -26.33 13.20
N ALA A 379 11.57 -26.82 12.58
CA ALA A 379 11.48 -27.76 11.47
C ALA A 379 10.85 -29.11 11.90
N SER A 380 11.24 -29.62 13.08
CA SER A 380 10.66 -30.83 13.67
C SER A 380 9.18 -30.66 14.01
N ASP A 381 8.81 -29.53 14.59
CA ASP A 381 7.42 -29.22 14.96
C ASP A 381 6.53 -29.11 13.70
N LEU A 382 7.05 -28.51 12.62
CA LEU A 382 6.34 -28.43 11.34
C LEU A 382 6.13 -29.81 10.72
N LEU A 383 7.16 -30.66 10.72
CA LEU A 383 7.06 -32.04 10.26
C LEU A 383 6.01 -32.84 11.07
N ASN A 384 6.00 -32.69 12.38
CA ASN A 384 5.04 -33.35 13.26
C ASN A 384 3.59 -32.86 13.04
N GLN A 385 3.39 -31.62 12.61
CA GLN A 385 2.06 -31.10 12.23
C GLN A 385 1.57 -31.67 10.90
N VAL A 386 2.47 -31.88 9.94
CA VAL A 386 2.15 -32.42 8.61
C VAL A 386 1.90 -33.93 8.67
N VAL A 387 2.60 -34.65 9.56
CA VAL A 387 2.56 -36.12 9.68
C VAL A 387 1.44 -36.61 10.63
N LYS A 388 0.66 -35.73 11.27
CA LYS A 388 -0.50 -36.18 12.05
C LYS A 388 -1.50 -36.89 11.13
N PRO A 389 -1.77 -38.20 11.29
CA PRO A 389 -2.79 -38.91 10.52
C PRO A 389 -4.15 -38.25 10.78
N SER A 390 -4.93 -38.07 9.72
CA SER A 390 -6.34 -37.66 9.83
C SER A 390 -7.04 -38.57 10.84
N PRO A 391 -7.90 -38.03 11.75
CA PRO A 391 -8.63 -38.87 12.68
C PRO A 391 -9.42 -39.91 11.87
N THR A 392 -9.23 -41.17 12.20
CA THR A 392 -9.99 -42.29 11.66
C THR A 392 -11.47 -42.00 11.84
N PRO A 393 -12.32 -42.08 10.79
CA PRO A 393 -13.74 -41.89 10.95
C PRO A 393 -14.26 -42.94 11.95
N ALA A 394 -15.09 -42.47 12.88
CA ALA A 394 -15.71 -43.35 13.88
C ALA A 394 -16.49 -44.48 13.19
N PRO A 395 -16.46 -45.73 13.69
CA PRO A 395 -17.21 -46.83 13.10
C PRO A 395 -18.69 -46.48 13.09
N VAL A 396 -19.29 -46.51 11.90
CA VAL A 396 -20.74 -46.45 11.74
C VAL A 396 -21.29 -47.76 12.29
N ASN A 397 -21.98 -47.70 13.43
CA ASN A 397 -22.69 -48.84 13.95
C ASN A 397 -23.85 -49.22 13.03
N PRO A 398 -24.10 -50.48 12.81
CA PRO A 398 -25.13 -51.02 11.93
C PRO A 398 -26.56 -50.71 12.37
#